data_a0e77c83347dd81e0761dbafe0d20cde
#
_entry.id   a0e77c83347dd81e0761dbafe0d20cde
#
_cell.length_a   1.000
_cell.length_b   1.000
_cell.length_c   1.000
_cell.angle_alpha   90.00
_cell.angle_beta   90.00
_cell.angle_gamma   90.00
#
_symmetry.space_group_name_H-M   'P 1'
#
loop_
_entity.id
_entity.type
_entity.pdbx_description
1 polymer ?
#
loop_
_entity_poly.entity_id
_entity_poly.type
_entity_poly.pdbx_seq_one_letter_code
_entity_poly.pdbx_strand_id
1 'polypeptide(L)'
;MSTRAEVVRVARSYIGTSFHHMGRLPGVGLDCAGVLVCVARELGLVVPEFDVPAYTPAPDGRSMLLWCNEHMEPIAREAMRPGDVILLIADEFPQHLAILGDYAHGGHSIIHAAGNARPPRVLETRLMYSASLRFVAAFTLPGVE
;
A
#
# COMPACT_ATOMS: atom_id res chain seq x y z
N MET A 1 11.18 -2.73 16.76
CA MET A 1 10.29 -3.68 16.09
C MET A 1 8.88 -3.14 16.13
N SER A 2 8.22 -3.09 15.01
CA SER A 2 6.84 -2.60 14.95
C SER A 2 5.85 -3.75 14.83
N THR A 3 4.61 -3.49 15.23
CA THR A 3 3.53 -4.47 15.08
C THR A 3 2.70 -4.15 13.85
N ARG A 4 1.96 -5.15 13.38
CA ARG A 4 0.99 -4.94 12.29
C ARG A 4 -0.08 -3.95 12.69
N ALA A 5 -0.50 -3.94 13.96
CA ALA A 5 -1.48 -2.96 14.45
C ALA A 5 -0.96 -1.52 14.32
N GLU A 6 0.33 -1.31 14.58
CA GLU A 6 0.93 0.02 14.40
C GLU A 6 0.96 0.43 12.93
N VAL A 7 1.24 -0.51 12.02
CA VAL A 7 1.20 -0.24 10.57
C VAL A 7 -0.20 0.22 10.17
N VAL A 8 -1.23 -0.50 10.60
CA VAL A 8 -2.63 -0.13 10.29
C VAL A 8 -2.98 1.24 10.86
N ARG A 9 -2.60 1.49 12.12
CA ARG A 9 -2.87 2.78 12.77
C ARG A 9 -2.24 3.95 12.01
N VAL A 10 -0.99 3.81 11.61
CA VAL A 10 -0.30 4.88 10.87
C VAL A 10 -0.93 5.07 9.50
N ALA A 11 -1.20 3.99 8.78
CA ALA A 11 -1.84 4.07 7.46
C ALA A 11 -3.21 4.75 7.56
N ARG A 12 -4.00 4.42 8.57
CA ARG A 12 -5.32 5.05 8.80
C ARG A 12 -5.21 6.54 9.09
N SER A 13 -4.10 6.98 9.69
CA SER A 13 -3.90 8.41 9.94
C SER A 13 -3.73 9.22 8.66
N TYR A 14 -3.47 8.56 7.54
CA TYR A 14 -3.31 9.23 6.24
C TYR A 14 -4.62 9.35 5.45
N ILE A 15 -5.70 8.74 5.91
CA ILE A 15 -6.99 8.77 5.22
C ILE A 15 -7.42 10.24 5.02
N GLY A 16 -7.86 10.55 3.80
CA GLY A 16 -8.24 11.91 3.41
C GLY A 16 -7.14 12.70 2.71
N THR A 17 -5.87 12.24 2.79
CA THR A 17 -4.79 12.88 2.03
C THR A 17 -5.08 12.81 0.54
N SER A 18 -4.93 13.93 -0.17
CA SER A 18 -5.17 14.00 -1.61
C SER A 18 -4.23 13.09 -2.38
N PHE A 19 -4.74 12.48 -3.44
CA PHE A 19 -3.89 11.71 -4.35
C PHE A 19 -2.97 12.66 -5.12
N HIS A 20 -1.69 12.33 -5.15
CA HIS A 20 -0.70 13.09 -5.92
C HIS A 20 0.39 12.15 -6.40
N HIS A 21 0.60 12.09 -7.71
CA HIS A 21 1.65 11.24 -8.29
C HIS A 21 3.01 11.55 -7.64
N MET A 22 3.68 10.50 -7.16
CA MET A 22 4.94 10.59 -6.40
C MET A 22 4.85 11.39 -5.10
N GLY A 23 3.64 11.63 -4.59
CA GLY A 23 3.46 12.33 -3.32
C GLY A 23 4.00 11.53 -2.14
N ARG A 24 4.70 12.22 -1.23
CA ARG A 24 5.33 11.61 -0.05
C ARG A 24 5.09 12.45 1.21
N LEU A 25 4.00 13.22 1.22
CA LEU A 25 3.73 14.14 2.32
C LEU A 25 2.30 13.89 2.84
N PRO A 26 2.17 13.13 3.95
CA PRO A 26 0.85 12.87 4.55
C PRO A 26 0.11 14.17 4.85
N GLY A 27 -1.18 14.18 4.57
CA GLY A 27 -2.03 15.37 4.71
C GLY A 27 -1.97 16.32 3.52
N VAL A 28 -1.01 16.18 2.63
CA VAL A 28 -0.83 17.05 1.46
C VAL A 28 -0.98 16.27 0.16
N GLY A 29 -0.20 15.21 -0.03
CA GLY A 29 -0.30 14.40 -1.24
C GLY A 29 0.44 13.07 -1.12
N LEU A 30 -0.24 11.99 -1.53
CA LEU A 30 0.30 10.64 -1.54
C LEU A 30 -0.23 9.88 -2.76
N ASP A 31 0.60 9.02 -3.34
CA ASP A 31 0.14 7.98 -4.24
C ASP A 31 0.21 6.62 -3.54
N CYS A 32 -0.03 5.52 -4.26
CA CYS A 32 -0.07 4.20 -3.62
C CYS A 32 1.27 3.80 -3.00
N ALA A 33 2.37 4.07 -3.67
CA ALA A 33 3.70 3.83 -3.12
C ALA A 33 3.99 4.78 -1.95
N GLY A 34 3.48 6.01 -2.02
CA GLY A 34 3.65 7.02 -0.97
C GLY A 34 3.05 6.60 0.36
N VAL A 35 1.89 5.96 0.34
CA VAL A 35 1.29 5.42 1.58
C VAL A 35 2.25 4.43 2.23
N LEU A 36 2.75 3.48 1.48
CA LEU A 36 3.67 2.45 1.98
C LEU A 36 4.98 3.06 2.49
N VAL A 37 5.61 3.88 1.68
CA VAL A 37 6.90 4.50 2.03
C VAL A 37 6.79 5.36 3.28
N CYS A 38 5.74 6.17 3.38
CA CYS A 38 5.55 7.04 4.54
C CYS A 38 5.26 6.24 5.82
N VAL A 39 4.48 5.16 5.74
CA VAL A 39 4.28 4.27 6.88
C VAL A 39 5.62 3.71 7.36
N ALA A 40 6.42 3.19 6.43
CA ALA A 40 7.71 2.60 6.76
C ALA A 40 8.67 3.63 7.38
N ARG A 41 8.69 4.83 6.85
CA ARG A 41 9.51 5.93 7.40
C ARG A 41 9.05 6.34 8.79
N GLU A 42 7.76 6.54 8.96
CA GLU A 42 7.20 7.01 10.24
C GLU A 42 7.44 6.01 11.37
N LEU A 43 7.39 4.72 11.07
CA LEU A 43 7.65 3.66 12.05
C LEU A 43 9.14 3.34 12.21
N GLY A 44 10.02 4.04 11.48
CA GLY A 44 11.46 3.80 11.56
C GLY A 44 11.90 2.46 11.02
N LEU A 45 11.10 1.85 10.14
CA LEU A 45 11.43 0.56 9.52
C LEU A 45 12.48 0.71 8.42
N VAL A 46 12.63 1.91 7.90
CA VAL A 46 13.60 2.26 6.86
C VAL A 46 14.21 3.61 7.19
N VAL A 47 15.35 3.93 6.57
CA VAL A 47 15.96 5.25 6.71
C VAL A 47 15.04 6.32 6.11
N PRO A 48 15.12 7.59 6.60
CA PRO A 48 14.23 8.66 6.10
C PRO A 48 14.34 8.92 4.60
N GLU A 49 15.49 8.62 3.99
CA GLU A 49 15.74 8.83 2.57
C GLU A 49 15.24 7.68 1.69
N PHE A 50 14.82 6.57 2.30
CA PHE A 50 14.32 5.42 1.54
C PHE A 50 13.10 5.80 0.72
N ASP A 51 13.11 5.41 -0.55
CA ASP A 51 11.99 5.64 -1.47
C ASP A 51 12.00 4.61 -2.59
N VAL A 52 10.91 4.57 -3.34
CA VAL A 52 10.84 3.86 -4.61
C VAL A 52 11.56 4.71 -5.65
N PRO A 53 12.38 4.12 -6.53
CA PRO A 53 12.99 4.89 -7.63
C PRO A 53 11.93 5.62 -8.46
N ALA A 54 12.32 6.71 -9.10
CA ALA A 54 11.40 7.49 -9.92
C ALA A 54 10.66 6.62 -10.92
N TYR A 55 9.36 6.80 -11.01
CA TYR A 55 8.48 6.03 -11.89
C TYR A 55 7.51 6.95 -12.59
N THR A 56 6.98 6.48 -13.73
CA THR A 56 5.98 7.22 -14.48
C THR A 56 4.58 6.80 -14.05
N PRO A 57 3.54 7.62 -14.33
CA PRO A 57 2.16 7.17 -14.11
C PRO A 57 1.79 5.95 -14.95
N ALA A 58 2.46 5.75 -16.08
CA ALA A 58 2.23 4.59 -16.95
C ALA A 58 3.02 3.40 -16.44
N PRO A 59 2.36 2.29 -16.08
CA PRO A 59 3.04 1.11 -15.54
C PRO A 59 3.75 0.32 -16.64
N ASP A 60 4.86 -0.31 -16.27
CA ASP A 60 5.60 -1.23 -17.15
C ASP A 60 5.24 -2.70 -16.91
N GLY A 61 4.35 -2.98 -15.96
CA GLY A 61 3.84 -4.31 -15.66
C GLY A 61 4.72 -5.15 -14.74
N ARG A 62 5.89 -4.67 -14.31
CA ARG A 62 6.83 -5.51 -13.55
C ARG A 62 7.69 -4.79 -12.52
N SER A 63 8.00 -3.52 -12.71
CA SER A 63 8.92 -2.81 -11.82
C SER A 63 8.46 -2.82 -10.36
N MET A 64 7.18 -2.62 -10.12
CA MET A 64 6.64 -2.58 -8.76
C MET A 64 6.75 -3.95 -8.08
N LEU A 65 6.47 -5.03 -8.81
CA LEU A 65 6.59 -6.38 -8.26
C LEU A 65 8.05 -6.70 -7.91
N LEU A 66 8.99 -6.34 -8.80
CA LEU A 66 10.42 -6.55 -8.55
C LEU A 66 10.87 -5.76 -7.32
N TRP A 67 10.47 -4.50 -7.22
CA TRP A 67 10.81 -3.66 -6.08
C TRP A 67 10.27 -4.24 -4.78
N CYS A 68 9.03 -4.70 -4.78
CA CYS A 68 8.41 -5.31 -3.60
C CYS A 68 9.16 -6.58 -3.17
N ASN A 69 9.51 -7.46 -4.12
CA ASN A 69 10.25 -8.68 -3.82
C ASN A 69 11.65 -8.38 -3.27
N GLU A 70 12.26 -7.29 -3.70
CA GLU A 70 13.59 -6.90 -3.26
C GLU A 70 13.59 -6.34 -1.83
N HIS A 71 12.53 -5.65 -1.43
CA HIS A 71 12.50 -4.88 -0.18
C HIS A 71 11.59 -5.44 0.91
N MET A 72 10.74 -6.39 0.59
CA MET A 72 9.79 -6.96 1.55
C MET A 72 9.80 -8.49 1.51
N GLU A 73 9.28 -9.10 2.56
CA GLU A 73 9.17 -10.56 2.66
C GLU A 73 7.88 -11.02 1.96
N PRO A 74 7.97 -11.80 0.86
CA PRO A 74 6.77 -12.33 0.22
C PRO A 74 6.09 -13.36 1.12
N ILE A 75 4.76 -13.33 1.15
CA ILE A 75 3.94 -14.26 1.91
C ILE A 75 2.82 -14.81 1.02
N ALA A 76 2.30 -15.98 1.40
CA ALA A 76 1.17 -16.56 0.71
C ALA A 76 -0.09 -15.70 0.94
N ARG A 77 -0.98 -15.68 -0.04
CA ARG A 77 -2.25 -14.97 0.07
C ARG A 77 -3.04 -15.37 1.32
N GLU A 78 -3.03 -16.66 1.65
CA GLU A 78 -3.77 -17.21 2.80
C GLU A 78 -3.14 -16.81 4.14
N ALA A 79 -1.88 -16.37 4.12
CA ALA A 79 -1.15 -15.97 5.32
C ALA A 79 -1.21 -14.46 5.59
N MET A 80 -1.75 -13.67 4.66
CA MET A 80 -1.78 -12.22 4.83
C MET A 80 -2.72 -11.81 5.95
N ARG A 81 -2.31 -10.79 6.70
CA ARG A 81 -3.01 -10.28 7.88
C ARG A 81 -3.06 -8.75 7.83
N PRO A 82 -4.00 -8.11 8.57
CA PRO A 82 -3.98 -6.65 8.70
C PRO A 82 -2.58 -6.15 9.08
N GLY A 83 -2.11 -5.12 8.38
CA GLY A 83 -0.75 -4.59 8.52
C GLY A 83 0.23 -5.14 7.50
N ASP A 84 -0.13 -6.13 6.72
CA ASP A 84 0.65 -6.58 5.59
C ASP A 84 0.38 -5.72 4.36
N VAL A 85 1.20 -5.89 3.33
CA VAL A 85 1.11 -5.15 2.07
C VAL A 85 0.56 -6.07 0.99
N ILE A 86 -0.32 -5.54 0.17
CA ILE A 86 -0.86 -6.27 -0.97
C ILE A 86 -0.54 -5.50 -2.26
N LEU A 87 -0.12 -6.23 -3.28
CA LEU A 87 0.05 -5.72 -4.63
C LEU A 87 -1.09 -6.25 -5.48
N LEU A 88 -1.78 -5.35 -6.15
CA LEU A 88 -2.96 -5.62 -6.93
C LEU A 88 -2.79 -5.17 -8.37
N ILE A 89 -3.47 -5.85 -9.28
CA ILE A 89 -3.73 -5.30 -10.61
C ILE A 89 -4.99 -4.46 -10.49
N ALA A 90 -4.81 -3.17 -10.72
CA ALA A 90 -5.90 -2.25 -10.96
C ALA A 90 -5.75 -1.79 -12.41
N ASP A 91 -6.76 -1.99 -13.22
CA ASP A 91 -6.72 -1.83 -14.68
C ASP A 91 -5.97 -2.99 -15.35
N GLU A 92 -4.73 -2.81 -15.85
CA GLU A 92 -4.04 -3.84 -16.63
C GLU A 92 -2.76 -4.37 -16.01
N PHE A 93 -2.08 -3.58 -15.16
CA PHE A 93 -0.73 -3.90 -14.70
C PHE A 93 -0.62 -3.95 -13.19
N PRO A 94 0.29 -4.82 -12.64
CA PRO A 94 0.51 -4.88 -11.20
C PRO A 94 1.27 -3.65 -10.72
N GLN A 95 0.52 -2.67 -10.23
CA GLN A 95 1.09 -1.40 -9.78
C GLN A 95 0.38 -0.81 -8.55
N HIS A 96 -0.74 -1.39 -8.13
CA HIS A 96 -1.53 -0.81 -7.04
C HIS A 96 -1.14 -1.44 -5.71
N LEU A 97 -0.52 -0.64 -4.85
CA LEU A 97 -0.12 -1.04 -3.50
C LEU A 97 -1.17 -0.59 -2.49
N ALA A 98 -1.39 -1.42 -1.49
CA ALA A 98 -2.29 -1.09 -0.39
C ALA A 98 -1.79 -1.73 0.90
N ILE A 99 -2.17 -1.16 2.03
CA ILE A 99 -1.98 -1.75 3.35
C ILE A 99 -3.28 -2.47 3.71
N LEU A 100 -3.17 -3.72 4.12
CA LEU A 100 -4.33 -4.47 4.59
C LEU A 100 -4.78 -3.96 5.95
N GLY A 101 -6.08 -3.79 6.10
CA GLY A 101 -6.72 -3.49 7.38
C GLY A 101 -7.73 -4.56 7.73
N ASP A 102 -8.28 -4.46 8.92
CA ASP A 102 -9.39 -5.28 9.39
C ASP A 102 -10.71 -4.57 9.06
N TYR A 103 -11.56 -5.21 8.29
CA TYR A 103 -12.85 -4.63 7.94
C TYR A 103 -13.84 -4.82 9.11
N ALA A 104 -14.58 -3.76 9.44
CA ALA A 104 -15.49 -3.76 10.60
C ALA A 104 -16.53 -4.89 10.57
N HIS A 105 -16.92 -5.35 9.39
CA HIS A 105 -17.92 -6.40 9.21
C HIS A 105 -17.29 -7.75 8.82
N GLY A 106 -16.00 -7.93 9.11
CA GLY A 106 -15.27 -9.16 8.82
C GLY A 106 -14.53 -9.11 7.48
N GLY A 107 -13.47 -9.90 7.38
CA GLY A 107 -12.59 -9.90 6.20
C GLY A 107 -11.57 -8.76 6.25
N HIS A 108 -11.00 -8.46 5.10
CA HIS A 108 -9.96 -7.44 4.98
C HIS A 108 -10.49 -6.18 4.32
N SER A 109 -9.93 -5.05 4.74
CA SER A 109 -10.00 -3.79 4.01
C SER A 109 -8.65 -3.50 3.35
N ILE A 110 -8.63 -2.52 2.47
CA ILE A 110 -7.39 -1.94 1.94
C ILE A 110 -7.38 -0.45 2.23
N ILE A 111 -6.24 0.01 2.73
CA ILE A 111 -5.95 1.43 2.95
C ILE A 111 -5.02 1.84 1.82
N HIS A 112 -5.51 2.70 0.94
CA HIS A 112 -4.79 2.96 -0.30
C HIS A 112 -5.09 4.35 -0.87
N ALA A 113 -4.16 4.85 -1.69
CA ALA A 113 -4.39 6.08 -2.42
C ALA A 113 -5.20 5.76 -3.67
N ALA A 114 -6.47 6.16 -3.67
CA ALA A 114 -7.42 5.85 -4.72
C ALA A 114 -7.49 6.98 -5.74
N GLY A 115 -6.79 6.81 -6.86
CA GLY A 115 -6.75 7.81 -7.92
C GLY A 115 -8.07 7.97 -8.67
N ASN A 116 -8.95 6.95 -8.60
CA ASN A 116 -10.27 6.98 -9.24
C ASN A 116 -11.40 7.39 -8.29
N ALA A 117 -11.10 7.70 -7.05
CA ALA A 117 -12.09 8.23 -6.12
C ALA A 117 -12.47 9.67 -6.48
N ARG A 118 -13.57 10.16 -5.93
CA ARG A 118 -14.09 11.52 -6.17
C ARG A 118 -14.29 12.24 -4.84
N PRO A 119 -13.38 13.15 -4.41
CA PRO A 119 -12.08 13.45 -5.03
C PRO A 119 -11.04 12.33 -4.82
N PRO A 120 -10.00 12.28 -5.66
CA PRO A 120 -8.93 11.29 -5.50
C PRO A 120 -8.19 11.49 -4.18
N ARG A 121 -8.11 10.45 -3.36
CA ARG A 121 -7.53 10.55 -2.01
C ARG A 121 -7.24 9.19 -1.42
N VAL A 122 -6.57 9.17 -0.29
CA VAL A 122 -6.38 7.96 0.51
C VAL A 122 -7.71 7.59 1.17
N LEU A 123 -8.09 6.34 0.99
CA LEU A 123 -9.33 5.75 1.50
C LEU A 123 -9.04 4.42 2.17
N GLU A 124 -9.99 3.97 2.97
CA GLU A 124 -10.08 2.58 3.40
C GLU A 124 -11.38 2.00 2.85
N THR A 125 -11.26 0.94 2.06
CA THR A 125 -12.42 0.26 1.46
C THR A 125 -12.31 -1.24 1.69
N ARG A 126 -13.44 -1.94 1.65
CA ARG A 126 -13.43 -3.40 1.75
C ARG A 126 -12.65 -3.98 0.57
N LEU A 127 -11.82 -4.98 0.84
CA LEU A 127 -11.11 -5.70 -0.21
C LEU A 127 -12.08 -6.64 -0.93
N MET A 128 -12.40 -6.31 -2.17
CA MET A 128 -13.27 -7.12 -3.01
C MET A 128 -12.61 -7.31 -4.37
N TYR A 129 -12.25 -8.56 -4.66
CA TYR A 129 -11.67 -8.89 -5.97
C TYR A 129 -12.74 -8.82 -7.05
N SER A 130 -12.32 -8.43 -8.25
CA SER A 130 -13.19 -8.33 -9.41
C SER A 130 -12.35 -8.46 -10.68
N ALA A 131 -12.97 -8.34 -11.85
CA ALA A 131 -12.24 -8.33 -13.12
C ALA A 131 -11.24 -7.17 -13.21
N SER A 132 -11.52 -6.05 -12.51
CA SER A 132 -10.67 -4.87 -12.52
C SER A 132 -9.78 -4.71 -11.28
N LEU A 133 -9.89 -5.61 -10.31
CA LEU A 133 -9.05 -5.58 -9.10
C LEU A 133 -8.66 -7.01 -8.73
N ARG A 134 -7.44 -7.41 -9.10
CA ARG A 134 -6.98 -8.79 -8.95
C ARG A 134 -5.72 -8.87 -8.09
N PHE A 135 -5.63 -9.93 -7.32
CA PHE A 135 -4.47 -10.20 -6.47
C PHE A 135 -3.25 -10.56 -7.31
N VAL A 136 -2.10 -10.00 -6.95
CA VAL A 136 -0.80 -10.36 -7.52
C VAL A 136 0.08 -11.01 -6.48
N ALA A 137 0.34 -10.32 -5.36
CA ALA A 137 1.26 -10.78 -4.33
C ALA A 137 0.96 -10.10 -3.01
N ALA A 138 1.44 -10.70 -1.93
CA ALA A 138 1.35 -10.13 -0.59
C ALA A 138 2.73 -10.15 0.06
N PHE A 139 2.97 -9.21 0.96
CA PHE A 139 4.27 -9.02 1.59
C PHE A 139 4.11 -8.57 3.03
N THR A 140 5.11 -8.89 3.84
CA THR A 140 5.26 -8.31 5.17
C THR A 140 6.37 -7.26 5.13
N LEU A 141 6.11 -6.10 5.71
CA LEU A 141 7.13 -5.06 5.81
C LEU A 141 8.32 -5.53 6.65
N PRO A 142 9.56 -5.14 6.30
CA PRO A 142 10.72 -5.50 7.12
C PRO A 142 10.57 -4.92 8.54
N GLY A 143 10.92 -5.71 9.55
CA GLY A 143 10.84 -5.28 10.93
C GLY A 143 9.43 -5.27 11.53
N VAL A 144 8.46 -5.87 10.87
CA VAL A 144 7.08 -5.99 11.37
C VAL A 144 6.81 -7.42 11.82
N GLU A 145 6.18 -7.53 12.98
CA GLU A 145 5.76 -8.81 13.56
C GLU A 145 4.28 -9.07 13.35
#